data_41d579740f401e7e577e101eb9d715a2
#
_entry.id   41d579740f401e7e577e101eb9d715a2
#
_cell.length_a   1.000
_cell.length_b   1.000
_cell.length_c   1.000
_cell.angle_alpha   90.00
_cell.angle_beta   90.00
_cell.angle_gamma   90.00
#
_symmetry.space_group_name_H-M   'P 1'
#
loop_
_entity.id
_entity.type
_entity.pdbx_description
1 polymer ?
#
loop_
_entity_poly.entity_id
_entity_poly.type
_entity_poly.pdbx_seq_one_letter_code
_entity_poly.pdbx_strand_id
1 'polypeptide(L)'
;VIQLQGKHRIALTGTPIENSLKDLWAQFRFLQPDLLGEENAFHKQFIIPIRQGNVRMEKRLQQIIAPFILRRSKSEVAPELPPLTEETIYCAMSEKQSESYEQEKNSLRNILLQQPENRDRYHMFSILNGILRLRQLACHPQLIFPDFDGVSGKTEQIIDTFDTLRSEGHKVLIFSSFVRHLEILAEVFRQRGWKYALLTGSTNNRPSEIAHFTEQKDVQAFLISLKAGGVGLNLTQADYVFIIDPW
;
A
#
# COMPACT_ATOMS: atom_id res chain seq x y z
N VAL A 1 7.28 -7.94 -24.32
CA VAL A 1 5.83 -7.90 -24.62
C VAL A 1 5.55 -7.18 -25.95
N ILE A 2 6.17 -6.03 -26.23
CA ILE A 2 5.94 -5.23 -27.47
C ILE A 2 6.25 -6.03 -28.76
N GLN A 3 7.14 -7.00 -28.70
CA GLN A 3 7.53 -7.85 -29.86
C GLN A 3 6.54 -8.99 -30.15
N LEU A 4 5.53 -9.20 -29.31
CA LEU A 4 4.52 -10.22 -29.55
C LEU A 4 3.62 -9.83 -30.73
N GLN A 5 3.53 -10.71 -31.72
CA GLN A 5 2.66 -10.53 -32.87
C GLN A 5 1.33 -11.25 -32.63
N GLY A 6 0.23 -10.54 -32.79
CA GLY A 6 -1.11 -11.07 -32.65
C GLY A 6 -2.12 -10.28 -33.47
N LYS A 7 -3.16 -10.95 -33.98
CA LYS A 7 -4.26 -10.28 -34.68
C LYS A 7 -5.06 -9.34 -33.75
N HIS A 8 -5.22 -9.77 -32.50
CA HIS A 8 -5.92 -9.01 -31.46
C HIS A 8 -5.03 -8.98 -30.21
N ARG A 9 -5.05 -7.84 -29.50
CA ARG A 9 -4.27 -7.63 -28.28
C ARG A 9 -5.21 -7.13 -27.19
N ILE A 10 -5.16 -7.77 -26.04
CA ILE A 10 -5.97 -7.42 -24.86
C ILE A 10 -5.03 -7.33 -23.67
N ALA A 11 -5.17 -6.29 -22.87
CA ALA A 11 -4.49 -6.15 -21.60
C ALA A 11 -5.53 -6.18 -20.46
N LEU A 12 -5.31 -7.02 -19.47
CA LEU A 12 -6.13 -7.11 -18.25
C LEU A 12 -5.33 -6.52 -17.10
N THR A 13 -5.86 -5.47 -16.50
CA THR A 13 -5.23 -4.82 -15.34
C THR A 13 -6.28 -4.24 -14.41
N GLY A 14 -6.03 -4.32 -13.10
CA GLY A 14 -6.84 -3.64 -12.09
C GLY A 14 -6.52 -2.16 -11.96
N THR A 15 -5.30 -1.76 -12.38
CA THR A 15 -4.76 -0.40 -12.23
C THR A 15 -4.03 0.03 -13.50
N PRO A 16 -4.73 0.57 -14.51
CA PRO A 16 -4.11 0.97 -15.78
C PRO A 16 -3.09 2.13 -15.62
N ILE A 17 -3.23 2.92 -14.55
CA ILE A 17 -2.27 3.96 -14.15
C ILE A 17 -1.92 3.68 -12.69
N GLU A 18 -0.72 3.18 -12.44
CA GLU A 18 -0.25 2.89 -11.09
C GLU A 18 0.56 4.06 -10.52
N ASN A 19 1.59 4.49 -11.24
CA ASN A 19 2.50 5.55 -10.79
C ASN A 19 2.47 6.79 -11.70
N SER A 20 2.21 6.62 -12.98
CA SER A 20 2.26 7.72 -13.94
C SER A 20 1.47 7.44 -15.22
N LEU A 21 1.18 8.50 -15.99
CA LEU A 21 0.61 8.37 -17.33
C LEU A 21 1.53 7.62 -18.31
N LYS A 22 2.81 7.44 -17.95
CA LYS A 22 3.75 6.64 -18.74
C LYS A 22 3.35 5.14 -18.72
N ASP A 23 2.76 4.66 -17.63
CA ASP A 23 2.28 3.26 -17.53
C ASP A 23 1.15 3.03 -18.54
N LEU A 24 0.23 4.00 -18.65
CA LEU A 24 -0.83 3.99 -19.64
C LEU A 24 -0.26 3.99 -21.07
N TRP A 25 0.71 4.86 -21.37
CA TRP A 25 1.37 4.90 -22.67
C TRP A 25 2.01 3.54 -23.01
N ALA A 26 2.70 2.92 -22.06
CA ALA A 26 3.36 1.62 -22.26
C ALA A 26 2.35 0.50 -22.58
N GLN A 27 1.18 0.50 -21.94
CA GLN A 27 0.10 -0.44 -22.25
C GLN A 27 -0.46 -0.19 -23.67
N PHE A 28 -0.72 1.06 -24.03
CA PHE A 28 -1.21 1.40 -25.37
C PHE A 28 -0.17 1.18 -26.46
N ARG A 29 1.13 1.31 -26.17
CA ARG A 29 2.22 0.93 -27.08
C ARG A 29 2.16 -0.57 -27.45
N PHE A 30 1.65 -1.40 -26.54
CA PHE A 30 1.39 -2.81 -26.85
C PHE A 30 0.04 -3.01 -27.55
N LEU A 31 -1.03 -2.38 -27.08
CA LEU A 31 -2.39 -2.60 -27.59
C LEU A 31 -2.60 -2.00 -28.99
N GLN A 32 -2.21 -0.74 -29.15
CA GLN A 32 -2.37 0.09 -30.35
C GLN A 32 -1.11 0.96 -30.52
N PRO A 33 -0.05 0.47 -31.16
CA PRO A 33 1.27 1.10 -31.18
C PRO A 33 1.28 2.57 -31.65
N ASP A 34 0.38 2.93 -32.57
CA ASP A 34 0.37 4.25 -33.21
C ASP A 34 -0.61 5.24 -32.57
N LEU A 35 -1.49 4.79 -31.66
CA LEU A 35 -2.57 5.60 -31.10
C LEU A 35 -2.07 6.81 -30.31
N LEU A 36 -1.09 6.61 -29.44
CA LEU A 36 -0.53 7.64 -28.55
C LEU A 36 0.82 8.19 -29.03
N GLY A 37 1.30 7.72 -30.18
CA GLY A 37 2.56 8.14 -30.78
C GLY A 37 3.80 7.73 -29.97
N GLU A 38 4.94 8.36 -30.28
CA GLU A 38 6.21 8.10 -29.62
C GLU A 38 6.26 8.68 -28.20
N GLU A 39 7.05 8.04 -27.32
CA GLU A 39 7.15 8.38 -25.89
C GLU A 39 7.45 9.85 -25.63
N ASN A 40 8.40 10.44 -26.37
CA ASN A 40 8.78 11.84 -26.22
C ASN A 40 7.67 12.80 -26.64
N ALA A 41 6.92 12.45 -27.69
CA ALA A 41 5.77 13.25 -28.13
C ALA A 41 4.64 13.19 -27.10
N PHE A 42 4.30 12.00 -26.61
CA PHE A 42 3.30 11.80 -25.59
C PHE A 42 3.66 12.54 -24.28
N HIS A 43 4.93 12.47 -23.87
CA HIS A 43 5.41 13.17 -22.68
C HIS A 43 5.21 14.69 -22.78
N LYS A 44 5.59 15.29 -23.91
CA LYS A 44 5.44 16.75 -24.14
C LYS A 44 3.98 17.16 -24.30
N GLN A 45 3.16 16.35 -24.97
CA GLN A 45 1.79 16.69 -25.32
C GLN A 45 0.81 16.46 -24.16
N PHE A 46 1.01 15.40 -23.38
CA PHE A 46 0.07 14.99 -22.33
C PHE A 46 0.66 15.02 -20.92
N ILE A 47 1.82 14.38 -20.69
CA ILE A 47 2.34 14.23 -19.32
C ILE A 47 2.67 15.58 -18.68
N ILE A 48 3.44 16.43 -19.36
CA ILE A 48 3.82 17.73 -18.83
C ILE A 48 2.59 18.62 -18.59
N PRO A 49 1.70 18.85 -19.58
CA PRO A 49 0.55 19.73 -19.38
C PRO A 49 -0.42 19.22 -18.30
N ILE A 50 -0.68 17.91 -18.25
CA ILE A 50 -1.59 17.34 -17.25
C ILE A 50 -1.00 17.50 -15.83
N ARG A 51 0.30 17.29 -15.65
CA ARG A 51 0.98 17.57 -14.37
C ARG A 51 0.91 19.04 -13.95
N GLN A 52 0.79 19.95 -14.90
CA GLN A 52 0.58 21.37 -14.67
C GLN A 52 -0.89 21.78 -14.48
N GLY A 53 -1.79 20.80 -14.41
CA GLY A 53 -3.23 21.01 -14.18
C GLY A 53 -4.03 21.38 -15.44
N ASN A 54 -3.53 21.07 -16.63
CA ASN A 54 -4.25 21.36 -17.89
C ASN A 54 -5.39 20.36 -18.14
N VAL A 55 -6.58 20.70 -17.65
CA VAL A 55 -7.81 19.89 -17.75
C VAL A 55 -8.21 19.60 -19.21
N ARG A 56 -7.88 20.50 -20.16
CA ARG A 56 -8.20 20.29 -21.57
C ARG A 56 -7.40 19.13 -22.17
N MET A 57 -6.12 19.02 -21.82
CA MET A 57 -5.28 17.91 -22.29
C MET A 57 -5.66 16.58 -21.62
N GLU A 58 -6.05 16.62 -20.35
CA GLU A 58 -6.59 15.45 -19.65
C GLU A 58 -7.86 14.93 -20.35
N LYS A 59 -8.86 15.79 -20.58
CA LYS A 59 -10.10 15.41 -21.30
C LYS A 59 -9.81 14.88 -22.70
N ARG A 60 -8.85 15.51 -23.42
CA ARG A 60 -8.47 15.05 -24.76
C ARG A 60 -7.88 13.64 -24.72
N LEU A 61 -6.99 13.36 -23.77
CA LEU A 61 -6.42 12.03 -23.60
C LEU A 61 -7.52 11.01 -23.28
N GLN A 62 -8.42 11.33 -22.35
CA GLN A 62 -9.57 10.48 -22.01
C GLN A 62 -10.43 10.15 -23.24
N GLN A 63 -10.73 11.13 -24.09
CA GLN A 63 -11.50 10.92 -25.32
C GLN A 63 -10.81 10.00 -26.32
N ILE A 64 -9.47 10.10 -26.44
CA ILE A 64 -8.69 9.25 -27.35
C ILE A 64 -8.71 7.78 -26.88
N ILE A 65 -8.56 7.54 -25.58
CA ILE A 65 -8.43 6.20 -25.04
C ILE A 65 -9.78 5.53 -24.70
N ALA A 66 -10.84 6.31 -24.50
CA ALA A 66 -12.15 5.82 -24.08
C ALA A 66 -12.69 4.64 -24.93
N PRO A 67 -12.56 4.63 -26.29
CA PRO A 67 -13.07 3.51 -27.10
C PRO A 67 -12.33 2.18 -26.86
N PHE A 68 -11.15 2.22 -26.24
CA PHE A 68 -10.26 1.07 -26.04
C PHE A 68 -10.23 0.58 -24.60
N ILE A 69 -10.93 1.26 -23.67
CA ILE A 69 -10.93 0.91 -22.25
C ILE A 69 -12.35 0.50 -21.84
N LEU A 70 -12.43 -0.72 -21.28
CA LEU A 70 -13.64 -1.16 -20.58
C LEU A 70 -13.33 -1.23 -19.08
N ARG A 71 -13.93 -0.32 -18.32
CA ARG A 71 -13.86 -0.31 -16.86
C ARG A 71 -15.24 -0.56 -16.28
N ARG A 72 -15.30 -1.44 -15.29
CA ARG A 72 -16.51 -1.68 -14.50
C ARG A 72 -16.17 -1.58 -13.02
N SER A 73 -16.95 -0.84 -12.27
CA SER A 73 -16.84 -0.79 -10.81
C SER A 73 -17.62 -1.94 -10.17
N LYS A 74 -17.26 -2.33 -8.94
CA LYS A 74 -18.02 -3.34 -8.19
C LYS A 74 -19.46 -2.92 -7.99
N SER A 75 -19.73 -1.65 -7.71
CA SER A 75 -21.06 -1.10 -7.53
C SER A 75 -21.96 -1.18 -8.77
N GLU A 76 -21.36 -1.20 -9.97
CA GLU A 76 -22.11 -1.33 -11.23
C GLU A 76 -22.47 -2.79 -11.58
N VAL A 77 -21.59 -3.73 -11.21
CA VAL A 77 -21.73 -5.14 -11.66
C VAL A 77 -22.22 -6.09 -10.56
N ALA A 78 -22.17 -5.67 -9.30
CA ALA A 78 -22.57 -6.45 -8.14
C ALA A 78 -23.31 -5.56 -7.12
N PRO A 79 -24.48 -5.01 -7.49
CA PRO A 79 -25.26 -4.12 -6.62
C PRO A 79 -25.80 -4.85 -5.37
N GLU A 80 -25.82 -6.17 -5.37
CA GLU A 80 -26.21 -7.03 -4.25
C GLU A 80 -25.18 -7.07 -3.12
N LEU A 81 -23.93 -6.62 -3.35
CA LEU A 81 -22.92 -6.58 -2.30
C LEU A 81 -23.27 -5.54 -1.25
N PRO A 82 -23.12 -5.87 0.05
CA PRO A 82 -23.33 -4.90 1.12
C PRO A 82 -22.35 -3.73 0.98
N PRO A 83 -22.71 -2.55 1.50
CA PRO A 83 -21.81 -1.39 1.49
C PRO A 83 -20.55 -1.67 2.31
N LEU A 84 -19.43 -1.14 1.84
CA LEU A 84 -18.18 -1.15 2.61
C LEU A 84 -18.33 -0.22 3.82
N THR A 85 -18.04 -0.74 5.01
CA THR A 85 -17.93 0.07 6.22
C THR A 85 -16.46 0.36 6.47
N GLU A 86 -16.10 1.64 6.58
CA GLU A 86 -14.75 2.09 6.90
C GLU A 86 -14.76 2.79 8.25
N GLU A 87 -13.83 2.40 9.12
CA GLU A 87 -13.66 2.99 10.44
C GLU A 87 -12.19 3.37 10.66
N THR A 88 -11.96 4.55 11.24
CA THR A 88 -10.63 4.98 11.66
C THR A 88 -10.50 4.84 13.16
N ILE A 89 -9.64 3.91 13.60
CA ILE A 89 -9.36 3.66 15.01
C ILE A 89 -8.12 4.45 15.42
N TYR A 90 -8.25 5.32 16.40
CA TYR A 90 -7.15 6.07 16.98
C TYR A 90 -6.55 5.30 18.16
N CYS A 91 -5.26 4.96 18.06
CA CYS A 91 -4.53 4.22 19.07
C CYS A 91 -3.67 5.18 19.89
N ALA A 92 -3.82 5.18 21.21
CA ALA A 92 -2.94 5.93 22.09
C ALA A 92 -1.55 5.26 22.13
N MET A 93 -0.50 6.07 22.16
CA MET A 93 0.85 5.56 22.37
C MET A 93 1.05 5.17 23.84
N SER A 94 1.81 4.11 24.09
CA SER A 94 2.30 3.84 25.47
C SER A 94 3.24 4.95 25.94
N GLU A 95 3.45 5.08 27.23
CA GLU A 95 4.30 6.12 27.80
C GLU A 95 5.71 6.11 27.20
N LYS A 96 6.39 4.96 27.23
CA LYS A 96 7.72 4.78 26.64
C LYS A 96 7.74 5.07 25.12
N GLN A 97 6.67 4.71 24.41
CA GLN A 97 6.55 5.00 22.97
C GLN A 97 6.38 6.49 22.72
N SER A 98 5.56 7.17 23.54
CA SER A 98 5.33 8.61 23.47
C SER A 98 6.61 9.41 23.74
N GLU A 99 7.39 9.02 24.75
CA GLU A 99 8.70 9.63 25.02
C GLU A 99 9.64 9.55 23.83
N SER A 100 9.78 8.37 23.25
CA SER A 100 10.64 8.16 22.05
C SER A 100 10.15 8.98 20.85
N TYR A 101 8.82 9.07 20.67
CA TYR A 101 8.21 9.87 19.60
C TYR A 101 8.46 11.37 19.80
N GLU A 102 8.27 11.90 21.01
CA GLU A 102 8.50 13.33 21.31
C GLU A 102 9.98 13.71 21.17
N GLN A 103 10.90 12.84 21.57
CA GLN A 103 12.35 13.07 21.35
C GLN A 103 12.68 13.20 19.86
N GLU A 104 12.20 12.29 19.03
CA GLU A 104 12.43 12.35 17.57
C GLU A 104 11.74 13.56 16.94
N LYS A 105 10.52 13.90 17.37
CA LYS A 105 9.79 15.08 16.93
C LYS A 105 10.53 16.38 17.24
N ASN A 106 11.09 16.50 18.44
CA ASN A 106 11.88 17.65 18.83
C ASN A 106 13.19 17.74 18.05
N SER A 107 13.86 16.61 17.78
CA SER A 107 15.04 16.56 16.91
C SER A 107 14.70 17.04 15.49
N LEU A 108 13.65 16.54 14.89
CA LEU A 108 13.19 16.99 13.57
C LEU A 108 12.81 18.47 13.55
N ARG A 109 12.13 18.97 14.61
CA ARG A 109 11.81 20.37 14.75
C ARG A 109 13.05 21.26 14.78
N ASN A 110 14.11 20.86 15.49
CA ASN A 110 15.37 21.57 15.52
C ASN A 110 16.03 21.64 14.13
N ILE A 111 15.99 20.54 13.35
CA ILE A 111 16.46 20.52 11.97
C ILE A 111 15.67 21.51 11.09
N LEU A 112 14.35 21.58 11.26
CA LEU A 112 13.48 22.49 10.52
C LEU A 112 13.72 23.96 10.86
N LEU A 113 14.05 24.27 12.14
CA LEU A 113 14.33 25.62 12.61
C LEU A 113 15.72 26.11 12.24
N GLN A 114 16.67 25.22 12.07
CA GLN A 114 17.98 25.54 11.49
C GLN A 114 17.78 25.83 9.99
N GLN A 115 17.46 27.07 9.65
CA GLN A 115 17.36 27.49 8.24
C GLN A 115 18.76 27.54 7.64
N PRO A 116 19.20 26.56 6.84
CA PRO A 116 20.42 26.74 6.06
C PRO A 116 20.14 27.80 4.99
N GLU A 117 21.09 28.70 4.77
CA GLU A 117 21.03 29.72 3.70
C GLU A 117 20.83 29.09 2.31
N ASN A 118 21.21 27.84 2.15
CA ASN A 118 20.92 27.01 0.99
C ASN A 118 20.08 25.80 1.40
N ARG A 119 18.80 25.75 0.95
CA ARG A 119 17.97 24.55 1.00
C ARG A 119 18.49 23.52 -0.02
N ASP A 120 19.55 22.84 0.33
CA ASP A 120 20.10 21.80 -0.53
C ASP A 120 19.33 20.48 -0.42
N ARG A 121 19.65 19.54 -1.32
CA ARG A 121 19.06 18.20 -1.33
C ARG A 121 19.23 17.46 0.00
N TYR A 122 20.30 17.76 0.71
CA TYR A 122 20.65 17.10 1.97
C TYR A 122 19.67 17.47 3.09
N HIS A 123 19.31 18.74 3.19
CA HIS A 123 18.31 19.22 4.15
C HIS A 123 16.92 18.60 3.89
N MET A 124 16.47 18.55 2.63
CA MET A 124 15.21 17.91 2.25
C MET A 124 15.22 16.41 2.59
N PHE A 125 16.34 15.72 2.33
CA PHE A 125 16.48 14.30 2.66
C PHE A 125 16.43 14.06 4.18
N SER A 126 17.04 14.91 4.98
CA SER A 126 17.00 14.83 6.44
C SER A 126 15.57 15.00 6.98
N ILE A 127 14.79 15.92 6.42
CA ILE A 127 13.38 16.11 6.77
C ILE A 127 12.55 14.88 6.44
N LEU A 128 12.68 14.35 5.21
CA LEU A 128 11.95 13.15 4.78
C LEU A 128 12.29 11.93 5.65
N ASN A 129 13.57 11.78 6.01
CA ASN A 129 13.99 10.72 6.92
C ASN A 129 13.42 10.88 8.32
N GLY A 130 13.40 12.11 8.86
CA GLY A 130 12.75 12.39 10.15
C GLY A 130 11.26 12.06 10.15
N ILE A 131 10.54 12.43 9.08
CA ILE A 131 9.11 12.07 8.92
C ILE A 131 8.93 10.54 8.88
N LEU A 132 9.80 9.84 8.14
CA LEU A 132 9.76 8.38 8.08
C LEU A 132 9.96 7.76 9.45
N ARG A 133 10.94 8.25 10.23
CA ARG A 133 11.21 7.78 11.59
C ARG A 133 10.04 8.02 12.53
N LEU A 134 9.40 9.19 12.47
CA LEU A 134 8.18 9.48 13.24
C LEU A 134 7.04 8.51 12.90
N ARG A 135 6.84 8.20 11.63
CA ARG A 135 5.85 7.18 11.20
C ARG A 135 6.17 5.81 11.75
N GLN A 136 7.44 5.41 11.71
CA GLN A 136 7.90 4.14 12.28
C GLN A 136 7.63 4.09 13.78
N LEU A 137 7.99 5.13 14.55
CA LEU A 137 7.72 5.21 15.98
C LEU A 137 6.23 5.17 16.29
N ALA A 138 5.39 5.83 15.49
CA ALA A 138 3.94 5.78 15.63
C ALA A 138 3.36 4.38 15.36
N CYS A 139 4.04 3.53 14.58
CA CYS A 139 3.64 2.15 14.37
C CYS A 139 4.16 1.25 15.50
N HIS A 140 5.48 1.15 15.64
CA HIS A 140 6.13 0.39 16.70
C HIS A 140 7.58 0.87 16.89
N PRO A 141 8.02 1.21 18.13
CA PRO A 141 9.38 1.70 18.35
C PRO A 141 10.49 0.75 17.94
N GLN A 142 10.28 -0.57 17.96
CA GLN A 142 11.25 -1.56 17.48
C GLN A 142 11.57 -1.44 15.98
N LEU A 143 10.83 -0.63 15.23
CA LEU A 143 11.18 -0.33 13.83
C LEU A 143 12.44 0.55 13.74
N ILE A 144 12.79 1.25 14.81
CA ILE A 144 13.97 2.11 14.91
C ILE A 144 14.94 1.62 15.97
N PHE A 145 14.42 1.18 17.12
CA PHE A 145 15.18 0.72 18.28
C PHE A 145 14.92 -0.77 18.50
N PRO A 146 15.74 -1.68 17.93
CA PRO A 146 15.49 -3.13 18.01
C PRO A 146 15.34 -3.66 19.45
N ASP A 147 16.09 -3.05 20.39
CA ASP A 147 16.12 -3.43 21.81
C ASP A 147 15.04 -2.72 22.64
N PHE A 148 14.07 -2.07 22.00
CA PHE A 148 12.98 -1.41 22.72
C PHE A 148 12.17 -2.44 23.53
N ASP A 149 12.21 -2.29 24.82
CA ASP A 149 11.47 -3.10 25.79
C ASP A 149 10.20 -2.35 26.24
N GLY A 150 9.18 -2.43 25.43
CA GLY A 150 7.90 -1.79 25.68
C GLY A 150 6.85 -2.24 24.67
N VAL A 151 5.61 -1.89 24.96
CA VAL A 151 4.47 -2.16 24.10
C VAL A 151 4.19 -0.99 23.18
N SER A 152 3.64 -1.28 22.00
CA SER A 152 3.09 -0.26 21.11
C SER A 152 1.57 -0.28 21.21
N GLY A 153 0.96 0.85 21.54
CA GLY A 153 -0.49 0.94 21.67
C GLY A 153 -1.23 0.54 20.38
N LYS A 154 -0.63 0.82 19.21
CA LYS A 154 -1.19 0.35 17.94
C LYS A 154 -1.15 -1.18 17.81
N THR A 155 -0.05 -1.80 18.20
CA THR A 155 0.09 -3.25 18.16
C THR A 155 -0.87 -3.93 19.12
N GLU A 156 -1.05 -3.40 20.34
CA GLU A 156 -2.05 -3.89 21.30
C GLU A 156 -3.46 -3.81 20.72
N GLN A 157 -3.85 -2.66 20.16
CA GLN A 157 -5.17 -2.49 19.54
C GLN A 157 -5.41 -3.47 18.39
N ILE A 158 -4.41 -3.72 17.54
CA ILE A 158 -4.51 -4.71 16.46
C ILE A 158 -4.73 -6.10 17.02
N ILE A 159 -3.99 -6.46 18.05
CA ILE A 159 -4.06 -7.77 18.68
C ILE A 159 -5.43 -8.00 19.32
N ASP A 160 -5.93 -7.03 20.09
CA ASP A 160 -7.22 -7.13 20.78
C ASP A 160 -8.39 -7.21 19.80
N THR A 161 -8.35 -6.38 18.77
CA THR A 161 -9.37 -6.40 17.71
C THR A 161 -9.31 -7.71 16.92
N PHE A 162 -8.10 -8.17 16.57
CA PHE A 162 -7.94 -9.44 15.88
C PHE A 162 -8.40 -10.63 16.71
N ASP A 163 -8.12 -10.67 18.02
CA ASP A 163 -8.54 -11.76 18.89
C ASP A 163 -10.06 -11.88 18.99
N THR A 164 -10.75 -10.73 19.04
CA THR A 164 -12.23 -10.68 18.98
C THR A 164 -12.73 -11.27 17.67
N LEU A 165 -12.27 -10.77 16.54
CA LEU A 165 -12.69 -11.24 15.21
C LEU A 165 -12.37 -12.71 14.96
N ARG A 166 -11.20 -13.15 15.43
CA ARG A 166 -10.78 -14.54 15.35
C ARG A 166 -11.72 -15.46 16.15
N SER A 167 -12.13 -15.03 17.35
CA SER A 167 -13.05 -15.82 18.21
C SER A 167 -14.42 -15.95 17.57
N GLU A 168 -14.84 -14.99 16.76
CA GLU A 168 -16.09 -14.99 15.97
C GLU A 168 -15.96 -15.77 14.64
N GLY A 169 -14.75 -16.25 14.32
CA GLY A 169 -14.50 -17.09 13.14
C GLY A 169 -14.16 -16.30 11.86
N HIS A 170 -13.94 -15.00 11.97
CA HIS A 170 -13.60 -14.14 10.83
C HIS A 170 -12.16 -14.30 10.36
N LYS A 171 -11.94 -14.02 9.07
CA LYS A 171 -10.60 -13.93 8.46
C LYS A 171 -10.24 -12.47 8.21
N VAL A 172 -9.00 -12.11 8.53
CA VAL A 172 -8.51 -10.72 8.52
C VAL A 172 -7.29 -10.58 7.63
N LEU A 173 -7.30 -9.60 6.73
CA LEU A 173 -6.12 -9.15 6.00
C LEU A 173 -5.48 -7.99 6.77
N ILE A 174 -4.18 -8.05 7.01
CA ILE A 174 -3.44 -7.03 7.76
C ILE A 174 -2.35 -6.46 6.85
N PHE A 175 -2.53 -5.22 6.41
CA PHE A 175 -1.61 -4.53 5.51
C PHE A 175 -0.69 -3.55 6.25
N SER A 176 0.60 -3.59 5.91
CA SER A 176 1.57 -2.59 6.34
C SER A 176 2.57 -2.25 5.24
N SER A 177 3.04 -1.00 5.19
CA SER A 177 4.18 -0.58 4.39
C SER A 177 5.51 -1.00 5.00
N PHE A 178 5.53 -1.31 6.32
CA PHE A 178 6.72 -1.72 7.06
C PHE A 178 6.74 -3.25 7.24
N VAL A 179 7.56 -3.94 6.44
CA VAL A 179 7.74 -5.41 6.56
C VAL A 179 8.12 -5.80 7.99
N ARG A 180 9.02 -5.04 8.62
CA ARG A 180 9.43 -5.30 10.00
C ARG A 180 8.28 -5.24 11.01
N HIS A 181 7.25 -4.40 10.78
CA HIS A 181 6.05 -4.39 11.63
C HIS A 181 5.23 -5.67 11.49
N LEU A 182 5.10 -6.18 10.27
CA LEU A 182 4.46 -7.48 10.05
C LEU A 182 5.23 -8.63 10.71
N GLU A 183 6.56 -8.58 10.72
CA GLU A 183 7.40 -9.57 11.41
C GLU A 183 7.20 -9.52 12.93
N ILE A 184 7.08 -8.32 13.52
CA ILE A 184 6.76 -8.14 14.95
C ILE A 184 5.38 -8.75 15.27
N LEU A 185 4.36 -8.45 14.44
CA LEU A 185 3.04 -9.05 14.60
C LEU A 185 3.07 -10.58 14.44
N ALA A 186 3.82 -11.08 13.45
CA ALA A 186 4.01 -12.52 13.22
C ALA A 186 4.62 -13.22 14.43
N GLU A 187 5.58 -12.58 15.10
CA GLU A 187 6.18 -13.10 16.34
C GLU A 187 5.15 -13.16 17.48
N VAL A 188 4.37 -12.10 17.67
CA VAL A 188 3.29 -12.08 18.67
C VAL A 188 2.25 -13.16 18.38
N PHE A 189 1.86 -13.35 17.13
CA PHE A 189 0.90 -14.37 16.72
C PHE A 189 1.43 -15.77 17.00
N ARG A 190 2.72 -16.01 16.72
CA ARG A 190 3.40 -17.28 17.01
C ARG A 190 3.42 -17.58 18.52
N GLN A 191 3.75 -16.59 19.34
CA GLN A 191 3.76 -16.72 20.80
C GLN A 191 2.38 -17.03 21.37
N ARG A 192 1.31 -16.54 20.74
CA ARG A 192 -0.09 -16.82 21.10
C ARG A 192 -0.64 -18.10 20.48
N GLY A 193 0.14 -18.81 19.67
CA GLY A 193 -0.28 -20.03 18.96
C GLY A 193 -1.29 -19.75 17.83
N TRP A 194 -1.39 -18.52 17.34
CA TRP A 194 -2.28 -18.15 16.26
C TRP A 194 -1.65 -18.46 14.92
N LYS A 195 -2.40 -19.11 14.04
CA LYS A 195 -1.92 -19.40 12.69
C LYS A 195 -2.16 -18.20 11.77
N TYR A 196 -1.18 -17.94 10.93
CA TYR A 196 -1.21 -16.84 9.96
C TYR A 196 -0.46 -17.22 8.67
N ALA A 197 -0.79 -16.52 7.59
CA ALA A 197 0.00 -16.47 6.37
C ALA A 197 0.78 -15.15 6.30
N LEU A 198 1.93 -15.13 5.62
CA LEU A 198 2.77 -13.95 5.50
C LEU A 198 3.23 -13.74 4.05
N LEU A 199 2.89 -12.59 3.47
CA LEU A 199 3.27 -12.21 2.11
C LEU A 199 4.08 -10.90 2.12
N THR A 200 5.37 -11.03 1.84
CA THR A 200 6.28 -9.89 1.71
C THR A 200 7.05 -9.94 0.38
N GLY A 201 7.90 -8.94 0.14
CA GLY A 201 8.77 -8.95 -1.06
C GLY A 201 9.77 -10.11 -1.09
N SER A 202 10.08 -10.72 0.06
CA SER A 202 10.98 -11.88 0.18
C SER A 202 10.28 -13.24 0.09
N THR A 203 8.94 -13.26 -0.02
CA THR A 203 8.18 -14.51 -0.12
C THR A 203 8.42 -15.19 -1.47
N ASN A 204 9.07 -16.35 -1.46
CA ASN A 204 9.44 -17.09 -2.68
C ASN A 204 8.24 -17.77 -3.36
N ASN A 205 7.31 -18.30 -2.57
CA ASN A 205 6.14 -19.04 -3.07
C ASN A 205 4.83 -18.34 -2.67
N ARG A 206 4.49 -17.28 -3.41
CA ARG A 206 3.23 -16.53 -3.21
C ARG A 206 1.96 -17.39 -3.33
N PRO A 207 1.83 -18.29 -4.33
CA PRO A 207 0.66 -19.16 -4.43
C PRO A 207 0.46 -20.04 -3.19
N SER A 208 1.53 -20.55 -2.58
CA SER A 208 1.46 -21.38 -1.38
C SER A 208 0.92 -20.60 -0.17
N GLU A 209 1.37 -19.35 0.04
CA GLU A 209 0.87 -18.50 1.13
C GLU A 209 -0.62 -18.14 0.94
N ILE A 210 -1.01 -17.87 -0.30
CA ILE A 210 -2.41 -17.61 -0.64
C ILE A 210 -3.26 -18.86 -0.38
N ALA A 211 -2.83 -20.04 -0.86
CA ALA A 211 -3.53 -21.29 -0.62
C ALA A 211 -3.61 -21.60 0.88
N HIS A 212 -2.52 -21.38 1.63
CA HIS A 212 -2.49 -21.54 3.09
C HIS A 212 -3.58 -20.71 3.77
N PHE A 213 -3.73 -19.45 3.38
CA PHE A 213 -4.79 -18.59 3.93
C PHE A 213 -6.19 -18.98 3.45
N THR A 214 -6.35 -19.29 2.16
CA THR A 214 -7.69 -19.52 1.58
C THR A 214 -8.27 -20.88 1.94
N GLU A 215 -7.46 -21.93 1.97
CA GLU A 215 -7.93 -23.32 2.14
C GLU A 215 -8.00 -23.75 3.61
N GLN A 216 -7.15 -23.22 4.47
CA GLN A 216 -7.13 -23.61 5.88
C GLN A 216 -8.01 -22.71 6.73
N LYS A 217 -9.01 -23.30 7.38
CA LYS A 217 -9.98 -22.56 8.21
C LYS A 217 -9.37 -21.94 9.46
N ASP A 218 -8.35 -22.57 10.02
CA ASP A 218 -7.66 -22.14 11.23
C ASP A 218 -6.58 -21.07 10.99
N VAL A 219 -6.29 -20.76 9.73
CA VAL A 219 -5.45 -19.62 9.33
C VAL A 219 -6.35 -18.41 9.12
N GLN A 220 -6.47 -17.59 10.16
CA GLN A 220 -7.43 -16.46 10.17
C GLN A 220 -6.79 -15.11 9.91
N ALA A 221 -5.46 -15.01 9.94
CA ALA A 221 -4.73 -13.79 9.61
C ALA A 221 -3.89 -13.95 8.34
N PHE A 222 -3.87 -12.92 7.51
CA PHE A 222 -2.91 -12.80 6.42
C PHE A 222 -2.17 -11.47 6.53
N LEU A 223 -0.91 -11.52 6.90
CA LEU A 223 -0.01 -10.38 7.03
C LEU A 223 0.58 -10.07 5.65
N ILE A 224 0.34 -8.87 5.12
CA ILE A 224 0.68 -8.55 3.72
C ILE A 224 1.40 -7.22 3.66
N SER A 225 2.60 -7.19 3.07
CA SER A 225 3.23 -5.90 2.78
C SER A 225 2.54 -5.22 1.59
N LEU A 226 2.30 -3.90 1.69
CA LEU A 226 1.61 -3.14 0.63
C LEU A 226 2.26 -3.32 -0.75
N LYS A 227 3.60 -3.42 -0.83
CA LYS A 227 4.30 -3.68 -2.09
C LYS A 227 4.03 -5.07 -2.66
N ALA A 228 3.89 -6.08 -1.82
CA ALA A 228 3.59 -7.44 -2.27
C ALA A 228 2.10 -7.64 -2.57
N GLY A 229 1.22 -6.95 -1.83
CA GLY A 229 -0.23 -7.01 -2.00
C GLY A 229 -0.79 -6.20 -3.16
N GLY A 230 0.03 -5.34 -3.77
CA GLY A 230 -0.42 -4.29 -4.69
C GLY A 230 -1.10 -4.74 -6.00
N VAL A 231 -1.04 -6.02 -6.40
CA VAL A 231 -1.61 -6.44 -7.70
C VAL A 231 -2.20 -7.85 -7.66
N GLY A 232 -3.49 -7.94 -8.00
CA GLY A 232 -4.11 -9.19 -8.48
C GLY A 232 -4.32 -10.28 -7.44
N LEU A 233 -4.35 -9.97 -6.14
CA LEU A 233 -4.73 -10.92 -5.11
C LEU A 233 -6.25 -11.08 -5.09
N ASN A 234 -6.73 -12.32 -5.18
CA ASN A 234 -8.13 -12.66 -4.96
C ASN A 234 -8.27 -13.33 -3.59
N LEU A 235 -8.69 -12.56 -2.58
CA LEU A 235 -8.77 -12.96 -1.17
C LEU A 235 -10.21 -12.81 -0.64
N THR A 236 -11.15 -13.41 -1.35
CA THR A 236 -12.60 -13.28 -1.08
C THR A 236 -13.06 -13.94 0.22
N GLN A 237 -12.18 -14.70 0.90
CA GLN A 237 -12.48 -15.35 2.17
C GLN A 237 -12.31 -14.42 3.39
N ALA A 238 -11.73 -13.24 3.20
CA ALA A 238 -11.54 -12.30 4.29
C ALA A 238 -12.71 -11.33 4.40
N ASP A 239 -13.19 -11.17 5.62
CA ASP A 239 -14.29 -10.27 5.97
C ASP A 239 -13.78 -8.90 6.40
N TYR A 240 -12.59 -8.84 6.96
CA TYR A 240 -11.98 -7.64 7.54
C TYR A 240 -10.63 -7.32 6.93
N VAL A 241 -10.35 -6.02 6.85
CA VAL A 241 -9.06 -5.50 6.36
C VAL A 241 -8.54 -4.45 7.33
N PHE A 242 -7.34 -4.66 7.86
CA PHE A 242 -6.62 -3.68 8.67
C PHE A 242 -5.55 -3.01 7.82
N ILE A 243 -5.59 -1.70 7.73
CA ILE A 243 -4.53 -0.87 7.16
C ILE A 243 -3.82 -0.19 8.32
N ILE A 244 -2.65 -0.71 8.72
CA ILE A 244 -1.97 -0.32 9.96
C ILE A 244 -1.38 1.10 9.86
N ASP A 245 -0.84 1.43 8.71
CA ASP A 245 -0.10 2.66 8.46
C ASP A 245 -0.61 3.35 7.18
N PRO A 246 -1.85 3.88 7.20
CA PRO A 246 -2.43 4.57 6.05
C PRO A 246 -1.58 5.77 5.66
N TRP A 247 -1.40 5.95 4.34
CA TRP A 247 -0.54 7.00 3.80
C TRP A 247 -1.16 7.62 2.57
#